data_101d59f0c47170df73a68907864b728c
#
_entry.id   101d59f0c47170df73a68907864b728c
#
_cell.length_a   1.000
_cell.length_b   1.000
_cell.length_c   1.000
_cell.angle_alpha   90.00
_cell.angle_beta   90.00
_cell.angle_gamma   90.00
#
_symmetry.space_group_name_H-M   'P 1'
#
loop_
_entity.id
_entity.type
_entity.pdbx_description
1 polymer ?
#
loop_
_entity_poly.entity_id
_entity_poly.type
_entity_poly.pdbx_seq_one_letter_code
_entity_poly.pdbx_strand_id
1 'polypeptide(L)'
;MLPNSNGNFTGKVAFVTGAANGIGRATALAFAREGANVVVADISEQGNQETARTIEELGRRAIAVKCDVRRAEDVKAALDKTIEIFGRLDFAFNNAGVEQKIATTADLTEEEWDRIVNINLRGVFLCLKHEIPLMQKLGGGAIVNTSSGAGVKGFKGQAAYVAAKHGVVGLTKAAALDYAAQNIRINAVCPGIIDTPMMDRFSGGTPEGRQQVISQEPIGRMGQPEEIANAVVWLCSEAAAFVVGHAMVIDGGQTVQ
;
A
#
# COMPACT_ATOMS: atom_id res chain seq x y z
N MET A 1 -9.58 -28.12 -1.06
CA MET A 1 -8.70 -28.03 0.11
C MET A 1 -7.60 -27.04 -0.25
N LEU A 2 -7.53 -25.89 0.42
CA LEU A 2 -6.38 -25.01 0.32
C LEU A 2 -5.18 -25.75 0.95
N PRO A 3 -3.96 -25.65 0.38
CA PRO A 3 -2.80 -26.30 0.95
C PRO A 3 -2.56 -25.75 2.36
N ASN A 4 -2.20 -26.61 3.28
CA ASN A 4 -1.80 -26.27 4.66
C ASN A 4 -0.73 -25.18 4.59
N SER A 5 -1.07 -23.99 5.04
CA SER A 5 -0.16 -22.86 5.12
C SER A 5 0.82 -23.02 6.29
N ASN A 6 1.85 -23.81 6.10
CA ASN A 6 3.11 -23.47 6.75
C ASN A 6 3.65 -22.29 5.96
N GLY A 7 3.39 -21.07 6.45
CA GLY A 7 3.53 -19.81 5.77
C GLY A 7 4.69 -19.71 4.78
N ASN A 8 4.40 -19.43 3.54
CA ASN A 8 5.37 -19.29 2.44
C ASN A 8 6.44 -18.22 2.72
N PHE A 9 6.22 -17.36 3.75
CA PHE A 9 7.09 -16.23 4.10
C PHE A 9 7.84 -16.42 5.44
N THR A 10 7.94 -17.65 5.94
CA THR A 10 8.70 -17.93 7.16
C THR A 10 10.15 -17.45 7.04
N GLY A 11 10.60 -16.65 8.03
CA GLY A 11 11.94 -16.05 8.04
C GLY A 11 12.10 -14.82 7.15
N LYS A 12 11.05 -14.39 6.45
CA LYS A 12 11.01 -13.17 5.64
C LYS A 12 10.54 -11.98 6.47
N VAL A 13 10.80 -10.77 5.95
CA VAL A 13 10.44 -9.50 6.59
C VAL A 13 9.69 -8.63 5.61
N ALA A 14 8.50 -8.16 6.02
CA ALA A 14 7.67 -7.21 5.29
C ALA A 14 7.68 -5.83 5.97
N PHE A 15 7.88 -4.77 5.19
CA PHE A 15 7.72 -3.38 5.60
C PHE A 15 6.42 -2.84 5.03
N VAL A 16 5.52 -2.31 5.87
CA VAL A 16 4.19 -1.83 5.44
C VAL A 16 3.99 -0.40 5.92
N THR A 17 3.77 0.54 4.99
CA THR A 17 3.42 1.92 5.32
C THR A 17 1.90 2.13 5.36
N GLY A 18 1.43 3.08 6.17
CA GLY A 18 -0.01 3.26 6.38
C GLY A 18 -0.65 2.06 7.08
N ALA A 19 0.10 1.39 7.95
CA ALA A 19 -0.26 0.10 8.52
C ALA A 19 -1.07 0.18 9.82
N ALA A 20 -1.42 1.38 10.29
CA ALA A 20 -2.23 1.57 11.49
C ALA A 20 -3.70 1.13 11.30
N ASN A 21 -4.24 1.16 10.08
CA ASN A 21 -5.63 0.83 9.79
C ASN A 21 -5.85 0.40 8.32
N GLY A 22 -7.10 0.09 7.97
CA GLY A 22 -7.54 -0.17 6.60
C GLY A 22 -6.72 -1.22 5.86
N ILE A 23 -6.43 -0.95 4.58
CA ILE A 23 -5.70 -1.87 3.69
C ILE A 23 -4.29 -2.19 4.23
N GLY A 24 -3.58 -1.20 4.76
CA GLY A 24 -2.24 -1.40 5.31
C GLY A 24 -2.23 -2.37 6.49
N ARG A 25 -3.15 -2.19 7.44
CA ARG A 25 -3.30 -3.11 8.57
C ARG A 25 -3.68 -4.52 8.11
N ALA A 26 -4.67 -4.64 7.24
CA ALA A 26 -5.08 -5.94 6.70
C ALA A 26 -3.93 -6.66 6.00
N THR A 27 -3.12 -5.93 5.23
CA THR A 27 -1.94 -6.47 4.55
C THR A 27 -0.83 -6.87 5.53
N ALA A 28 -0.57 -6.07 6.56
CA ALA A 28 0.39 -6.41 7.61
C ALA A 28 0.01 -7.74 8.32
N LEU A 29 -1.28 -7.89 8.65
CA LEU A 29 -1.82 -9.12 9.22
C LEU A 29 -1.76 -10.30 8.22
N ALA A 30 -1.99 -10.07 6.94
CA ALA A 30 -1.88 -11.10 5.90
C ALA A 30 -0.44 -11.61 5.75
N PHE A 31 0.55 -10.71 5.71
CA PHE A 31 1.96 -11.10 5.75
C PHE A 31 2.32 -11.95 6.98
N ALA A 32 1.81 -11.55 8.15
CA ALA A 32 2.04 -12.31 9.39
C ALA A 32 1.42 -13.72 9.35
N ARG A 33 0.21 -13.87 8.81
CA ARG A 33 -0.44 -15.18 8.62
C ARG A 33 0.36 -16.09 7.68
N GLU A 34 1.00 -15.51 6.66
CA GLU A 34 1.91 -16.23 5.75
C GLU A 34 3.30 -16.49 6.36
N GLY A 35 3.56 -16.07 7.58
CA GLY A 35 4.79 -16.41 8.31
C GLY A 35 5.86 -15.32 8.34
N ALA A 36 5.65 -14.16 7.71
CA ALA A 36 6.61 -13.06 7.75
C ALA A 36 6.64 -12.38 9.13
N ASN A 37 7.79 -11.82 9.48
CA ASN A 37 7.89 -10.76 10.46
C ASN A 37 7.52 -9.43 9.80
N VAL A 38 6.95 -8.48 10.55
CA VAL A 38 6.37 -7.28 9.95
C VAL A 38 6.85 -6.01 10.65
N VAL A 39 7.21 -5.02 9.85
CA VAL A 39 7.41 -3.64 10.30
C VAL A 39 6.15 -2.85 9.97
N VAL A 40 5.49 -2.37 11.01
CA VAL A 40 4.25 -1.59 10.96
C VAL A 40 4.63 -0.11 11.03
N ALA A 41 4.54 0.60 9.91
CA ALA A 41 4.97 1.98 9.78
C ALA A 41 3.77 2.90 9.48
N ASP A 42 3.54 3.89 10.33
CA ASP A 42 2.48 4.91 10.17
C ASP A 42 2.83 6.15 10.99
N ILE A 43 2.15 7.26 10.74
CA ILE A 43 2.20 8.45 11.59
C ILE A 43 1.48 8.25 12.93
N SER A 44 0.52 7.33 13.00
CA SER A 44 -0.24 6.96 14.19
C SER A 44 0.52 5.94 15.04
N GLU A 45 1.19 6.41 16.09
CA GLU A 45 1.92 5.53 17.01
C GLU A 45 1.01 4.51 17.69
N GLN A 46 -0.18 4.94 18.13
CA GLN A 46 -1.15 4.05 18.77
C GLN A 46 -1.61 2.95 17.79
N GLY A 47 -2.04 3.31 16.58
CA GLY A 47 -2.50 2.34 15.59
C GLY A 47 -1.39 1.35 15.17
N ASN A 48 -0.13 1.83 15.10
CA ASN A 48 1.03 0.96 14.86
C ASN A 48 1.20 -0.08 15.97
N GLN A 49 1.10 0.34 17.23
CA GLN A 49 1.22 -0.55 18.39
C GLN A 49 0.10 -1.59 18.44
N GLU A 50 -1.13 -1.18 18.14
CA GLU A 50 -2.28 -2.09 18.08
C GLU A 50 -2.11 -3.15 16.99
N THR A 51 -1.68 -2.74 15.79
CA THR A 51 -1.42 -3.67 14.68
C THR A 51 -0.26 -4.59 15.00
N ALA A 52 0.85 -4.08 15.56
CA ALA A 52 1.99 -4.90 15.95
C ALA A 52 1.62 -5.95 17.01
N ARG A 53 0.85 -5.56 18.04
CA ARG A 53 0.35 -6.49 19.05
C ARG A 53 -0.48 -7.63 18.42
N THR A 54 -1.39 -7.28 17.50
CA THR A 54 -2.20 -8.30 16.81
C THR A 54 -1.32 -9.27 16.00
N ILE A 55 -0.22 -8.80 15.41
CA ILE A 55 0.74 -9.66 14.71
C ILE A 55 1.49 -10.58 15.69
N GLU A 56 1.85 -10.08 16.87
CA GLU A 56 2.49 -10.88 17.92
C GLU A 56 1.55 -11.97 18.44
N GLU A 57 0.26 -11.69 18.57
CA GLU A 57 -0.77 -12.69 18.91
C GLU A 57 -0.89 -13.81 17.86
N LEU A 58 -0.53 -13.53 16.60
CA LEU A 58 -0.40 -14.52 15.52
C LEU A 58 0.92 -15.33 15.60
N GLY A 59 1.75 -15.09 16.63
CA GLY A 59 3.03 -15.78 16.83
C GLY A 59 4.15 -15.29 15.91
N ARG A 60 4.06 -14.07 15.38
CA ARG A 60 5.11 -13.45 14.55
C ARG A 60 5.71 -12.24 15.24
N ARG A 61 6.97 -11.93 14.91
CA ARG A 61 7.59 -10.71 15.44
C ARG A 61 7.12 -9.50 14.65
N ALA A 62 6.78 -8.44 15.37
CA ALA A 62 6.46 -7.16 14.77
C ALA A 62 7.20 -6.02 15.47
N ILE A 63 7.43 -4.94 14.75
CA ILE A 63 7.84 -3.67 15.33
C ILE A 63 6.95 -2.54 14.83
N ALA A 64 6.54 -1.68 15.74
CA ALA A 64 5.83 -0.44 15.46
C ALA A 64 6.82 0.71 15.28
N VAL A 65 6.73 1.42 14.16
CA VAL A 65 7.63 2.55 13.84
C VAL A 65 6.82 3.76 13.41
N LYS A 66 7.02 4.90 14.07
CA LYS A 66 6.47 6.17 13.58
C LYS A 66 7.19 6.57 12.30
N CYS A 67 6.44 6.83 11.23
CA CYS A 67 7.00 7.17 9.94
C CYS A 67 6.06 8.11 9.17
N ASP A 68 6.49 9.32 8.93
CA ASP A 68 5.85 10.21 7.96
C ASP A 68 6.53 10.02 6.60
N VAL A 69 5.83 9.41 5.65
CA VAL A 69 6.39 9.11 4.32
C VAL A 69 6.77 10.36 3.50
N ARG A 70 6.33 11.56 3.92
CA ARG A 70 6.77 12.82 3.31
C ARG A 70 8.22 13.17 3.63
N ARG A 71 8.78 12.59 4.68
CA ARG A 71 10.09 12.88 5.25
C ARG A 71 11.05 11.75 4.94
N ALA A 72 12.08 12.05 4.12
CA ALA A 72 13.07 11.05 3.73
C ALA A 72 13.82 10.47 4.94
N GLU A 73 14.08 11.30 5.96
CA GLU A 73 14.71 10.90 7.20
C GLU A 73 13.89 9.89 8.01
N ASP A 74 12.55 10.06 8.06
CA ASP A 74 11.67 9.11 8.76
C ASP A 74 11.63 7.75 8.05
N VAL A 75 11.49 7.77 6.71
CA VAL A 75 11.52 6.53 5.89
C VAL A 75 12.85 5.81 6.07
N LYS A 76 13.96 6.55 5.97
CA LYS A 76 15.29 5.96 6.17
C LYS A 76 15.45 5.37 7.57
N ALA A 77 15.08 6.10 8.61
CA ALA A 77 15.18 5.63 10.00
C ALA A 77 14.33 4.36 10.25
N ALA A 78 13.11 4.30 9.67
CA ALA A 78 12.26 3.13 9.78
C ALA A 78 12.88 1.89 9.10
N LEU A 79 13.50 2.07 7.94
CA LEU A 79 14.19 1.00 7.22
C LEU A 79 15.52 0.61 7.89
N ASP A 80 16.30 1.56 8.40
CA ASP A 80 17.49 1.27 9.20
C ASP A 80 17.13 0.39 10.41
N LYS A 81 16.05 0.74 11.12
CA LYS A 81 15.55 -0.05 12.25
C LYS A 81 15.05 -1.45 11.81
N THR A 82 14.50 -1.56 10.61
CA THR A 82 14.12 -2.85 10.02
C THR A 82 15.35 -3.76 9.89
N ILE A 83 16.43 -3.23 9.33
CA ILE A 83 17.68 -3.98 9.16
C ILE A 83 18.36 -4.27 10.50
N GLU A 84 18.37 -3.31 11.44
CA GLU A 84 18.92 -3.50 12.79
C GLU A 84 18.27 -4.69 13.52
N ILE A 85 16.93 -4.80 13.46
CA ILE A 85 16.18 -5.79 14.25
C ILE A 85 16.02 -7.13 13.53
N PHE A 86 15.85 -7.13 12.22
CA PHE A 86 15.54 -8.33 11.44
C PHE A 86 16.66 -8.76 10.48
N GLY A 87 17.65 -7.90 10.21
CA GLY A 87 18.77 -8.18 9.33
C GLY A 87 18.42 -8.20 7.84
N ARG A 88 17.15 -8.01 7.46
CA ARG A 88 16.69 -8.14 6.08
C ARG A 88 15.43 -7.36 5.77
N LEU A 89 15.16 -7.16 4.48
CA LEU A 89 13.91 -6.65 3.91
C LEU A 89 13.59 -7.46 2.65
N ASP A 90 12.53 -8.24 2.66
CA ASP A 90 12.13 -9.08 1.54
C ASP A 90 10.94 -8.49 0.77
N PHE A 91 10.01 -7.91 1.50
CA PHE A 91 8.77 -7.35 0.95
C PHE A 91 8.55 -5.93 1.44
N ALA A 92 8.03 -5.08 0.56
CA ALA A 92 7.56 -3.74 0.93
C ALA A 92 6.16 -3.49 0.34
N PHE A 93 5.29 -2.91 1.17
CA PHE A 93 3.99 -2.43 0.73
C PHE A 93 3.86 -0.95 1.02
N ASN A 94 4.02 -0.14 -0.02
CA ASN A 94 3.95 1.32 0.01
C ASN A 94 2.49 1.75 -0.11
N ASN A 95 1.79 1.78 1.03
CA ASN A 95 0.34 1.98 1.08
C ASN A 95 -0.08 3.32 1.69
N ALA A 96 0.78 3.98 2.45
CA ALA A 96 0.43 5.27 3.06
C ALA A 96 -0.13 6.25 2.01
N GLY A 97 -1.30 6.83 2.32
CA GLY A 97 -1.98 7.75 1.41
C GLY A 97 -3.15 8.45 2.09
N VAL A 98 -3.63 9.49 1.43
CA VAL A 98 -4.76 10.31 1.90
C VAL A 98 -5.70 10.62 0.75
N GLU A 99 -6.97 10.83 1.09
CA GLU A 99 -8.01 11.31 0.18
C GLU A 99 -7.84 12.82 -0.11
N GLN A 100 -8.34 13.25 -1.28
CA GLN A 100 -8.50 14.65 -1.65
C GLN A 100 -9.93 15.12 -1.34
N LYS A 101 -10.07 16.35 -0.85
CA LYS A 101 -11.37 17.03 -0.79
C LYS A 101 -11.86 17.33 -2.22
N ILE A 102 -13.13 17.05 -2.48
CA ILE A 102 -13.72 17.29 -3.81
C ILE A 102 -13.66 18.77 -4.15
N ALA A 103 -12.98 19.11 -5.23
CA ALA A 103 -12.87 20.46 -5.78
C ALA A 103 -12.66 20.40 -7.30
N THR A 104 -13.17 21.38 -8.05
CA THR A 104 -12.81 21.48 -9.48
C THR A 104 -11.34 21.81 -9.62
N THR A 105 -10.75 21.53 -10.77
CA THR A 105 -9.30 21.76 -10.96
C THR A 105 -8.91 23.23 -10.75
N ALA A 106 -9.77 24.16 -11.12
CA ALA A 106 -9.51 25.60 -10.95
C ALA A 106 -9.68 26.07 -9.50
N ASP A 107 -10.48 25.39 -8.69
CA ASP A 107 -10.74 25.73 -7.29
C ASP A 107 -9.83 24.97 -6.31
N LEU A 108 -9.06 23.99 -6.82
CA LEU A 108 -8.11 23.23 -6.00
C LEU A 108 -6.95 24.15 -5.57
N THR A 109 -6.73 24.27 -4.27
CA THR A 109 -5.63 25.10 -3.77
C THR A 109 -4.27 24.43 -3.98
N GLU A 110 -3.20 25.23 -4.07
CA GLU A 110 -1.83 24.73 -4.21
C GLU A 110 -1.43 23.91 -2.97
N GLU A 111 -1.86 24.29 -1.77
CA GLU A 111 -1.59 23.59 -0.53
C GLU A 111 -2.23 22.20 -0.52
N GLU A 112 -3.46 22.06 -1.02
CA GLU A 112 -4.11 20.75 -1.10
C GLU A 112 -3.46 19.89 -2.19
N TRP A 113 -3.11 20.50 -3.35
CA TRP A 113 -2.32 19.82 -4.37
C TRP A 113 -1.02 19.27 -3.80
N ASP A 114 -0.24 20.12 -3.13
CA ASP A 114 1.05 19.74 -2.54
C ASP A 114 0.89 18.66 -1.45
N ARG A 115 -0.14 18.77 -0.61
CA ARG A 115 -0.46 17.76 0.40
C ARG A 115 -0.67 16.40 -0.23
N ILE A 116 -1.51 16.32 -1.27
CA ILE A 116 -1.85 15.08 -1.96
C ILE A 116 -0.64 14.49 -2.68
N VAL A 117 0.06 15.29 -3.47
CA VAL A 117 1.22 14.83 -4.25
C VAL A 117 2.37 14.40 -3.34
N ASN A 118 2.63 15.16 -2.28
CA ASN A 118 3.72 14.84 -1.34
C ASN A 118 3.48 13.53 -0.58
N ILE A 119 2.23 13.22 -0.22
CA ILE A 119 1.93 11.98 0.48
C ILE A 119 1.81 10.80 -0.50
N ASN A 120 0.92 10.95 -1.50
CA ASN A 120 0.49 9.82 -2.32
C ASN A 120 1.47 9.43 -3.43
N LEU A 121 2.34 10.35 -3.88
CA LEU A 121 3.31 10.09 -4.95
C LEU A 121 4.76 10.20 -4.44
N ARG A 122 5.13 11.37 -3.89
CA ARG A 122 6.49 11.57 -3.39
C ARG A 122 6.82 10.60 -2.25
N GLY A 123 5.86 10.30 -1.38
CA GLY A 123 6.03 9.32 -0.31
C GLY A 123 6.39 7.93 -0.84
N VAL A 124 5.71 7.45 -1.89
CA VAL A 124 6.03 6.19 -2.56
C VAL A 124 7.43 6.23 -3.17
N PHE A 125 7.80 7.34 -3.82
CA PHE A 125 9.17 7.51 -4.35
C PHE A 125 10.22 7.43 -3.25
N LEU A 126 10.00 8.07 -2.10
CA LEU A 126 10.96 8.04 -0.99
C LEU A 126 11.10 6.63 -0.40
N CYS A 127 10.01 5.87 -0.30
CA CYS A 127 10.04 4.47 0.10
C CYS A 127 10.90 3.66 -0.89
N LEU A 128 10.57 3.67 -2.17
CA LEU A 128 11.33 2.97 -3.22
C LEU A 128 12.83 3.32 -3.18
N LYS A 129 13.15 4.61 -3.05
CA LYS A 129 14.53 5.12 -3.01
C LYS A 129 15.37 4.48 -1.90
N HIS A 130 14.77 4.18 -0.76
CA HIS A 130 15.47 3.61 0.38
C HIS A 130 15.32 2.10 0.52
N GLU A 131 14.24 1.49 0.00
CA GLU A 131 13.98 0.05 0.00
C GLU A 131 14.87 -0.69 -1.00
N ILE A 132 14.95 -0.19 -2.23
CA ILE A 132 15.63 -0.84 -3.34
C ILE A 132 17.10 -1.15 -3.01
N PRO A 133 17.91 -0.21 -2.50
CA PRO A 133 19.31 -0.51 -2.15
C PRO A 133 19.48 -1.58 -1.08
N LEU A 134 18.50 -1.74 -0.19
CA LEU A 134 18.50 -2.80 0.83
C LEU A 134 18.22 -4.16 0.19
N MET A 135 17.21 -4.23 -0.68
CA MET A 135 16.87 -5.44 -1.42
C MET A 135 17.97 -5.89 -2.37
N GLN A 136 18.65 -4.93 -3.04
CA GLN A 136 19.82 -5.24 -3.89
C GLN A 136 20.93 -5.97 -3.11
N LYS A 137 21.25 -5.50 -1.89
CA LYS A 137 22.24 -6.13 -1.01
C LYS A 137 21.84 -7.54 -0.57
N LEU A 138 20.57 -7.86 -0.57
CA LEU A 138 20.00 -9.15 -0.15
C LEU A 138 19.71 -10.09 -1.33
N GLY A 139 20.00 -9.65 -2.56
CA GLY A 139 19.84 -10.45 -3.77
C GLY A 139 18.44 -10.46 -4.35
N GLY A 140 17.57 -9.55 -3.96
CA GLY A 140 16.25 -9.38 -4.51
C GLY A 140 15.16 -9.06 -3.49
N GLY A 141 13.92 -8.93 -3.98
CA GLY A 141 12.75 -8.63 -3.15
C GLY A 141 11.51 -8.37 -3.98
N ALA A 142 10.40 -8.08 -3.33
CA ALA A 142 9.17 -7.68 -3.99
C ALA A 142 8.55 -6.44 -3.33
N ILE A 143 8.21 -5.46 -4.15
CA ILE A 143 7.59 -4.21 -3.71
C ILE A 143 6.22 -4.07 -4.38
N VAL A 144 5.21 -3.70 -3.60
CA VAL A 144 3.89 -3.36 -4.11
C VAL A 144 3.55 -1.93 -3.69
N ASN A 145 3.15 -1.11 -4.65
CA ASN A 145 2.74 0.27 -4.42
C ASN A 145 1.20 0.38 -4.50
N THR A 146 0.60 1.15 -3.62
CA THR A 146 -0.85 1.41 -3.66
C THR A 146 -1.16 2.59 -4.57
N SER A 147 -1.67 2.29 -5.76
CA SER A 147 -2.34 3.25 -6.61
C SER A 147 -3.84 3.33 -6.24
N SER A 148 -4.73 3.31 -7.21
CA SER A 148 -6.19 3.37 -7.05
C SER A 148 -6.83 3.08 -8.41
N GLY A 149 -8.14 2.82 -8.49
CA GLY A 149 -8.91 3.01 -9.72
C GLY A 149 -8.69 4.40 -10.33
N ALA A 150 -8.43 5.41 -9.48
CA ALA A 150 -8.04 6.77 -9.90
C ALA A 150 -6.62 6.85 -10.51
N GLY A 151 -5.86 5.79 -10.54
CA GLY A 151 -4.57 5.69 -11.23
C GLY A 151 -4.67 5.16 -12.66
N VAL A 152 -5.89 4.74 -13.07
CA VAL A 152 -6.17 4.20 -14.42
C VAL A 152 -7.38 4.85 -15.07
N LYS A 153 -8.19 5.62 -14.31
CA LYS A 153 -9.37 6.35 -14.77
C LYS A 153 -9.43 7.74 -14.13
N GLY A 154 -10.01 8.71 -14.82
CA GLY A 154 -10.27 10.04 -14.27
C GLY A 154 -11.50 10.06 -13.37
N PHE A 155 -11.44 10.85 -12.28
CA PHE A 155 -12.58 11.10 -11.40
C PHE A 155 -12.80 12.60 -11.24
N LYS A 156 -14.04 13.05 -11.45
CA LYS A 156 -14.42 14.44 -11.32
C LYS A 156 -14.13 14.97 -9.92
N GLY A 157 -13.49 16.14 -9.85
CA GLY A 157 -13.20 16.82 -8.60
C GLY A 157 -12.00 16.25 -7.80
N GLN A 158 -11.18 15.38 -8.41
CA GLN A 158 -10.05 14.73 -7.74
C GLN A 158 -8.73 14.90 -8.52
N ALA A 159 -8.47 16.08 -9.09
CA ALA A 159 -7.35 16.29 -10.00
C ALA A 159 -5.98 15.91 -9.41
N ALA A 160 -5.66 16.36 -8.19
CA ALA A 160 -4.38 16.04 -7.54
C ALA A 160 -4.27 14.54 -7.18
N TYR A 161 -5.35 13.95 -6.70
CA TYR A 161 -5.38 12.52 -6.35
C TYR A 161 -5.21 11.64 -7.59
N VAL A 162 -5.96 11.93 -8.66
CA VAL A 162 -5.86 11.26 -9.96
C VAL A 162 -4.44 11.37 -10.50
N ALA A 163 -3.87 12.59 -10.54
CA ALA A 163 -2.50 12.82 -11.00
C ALA A 163 -1.47 12.03 -10.17
N ALA A 164 -1.58 12.08 -8.84
CA ALA A 164 -0.69 11.34 -7.95
C ALA A 164 -0.78 9.82 -8.17
N LYS A 165 -1.99 9.26 -8.29
CA LYS A 165 -2.20 7.82 -8.45
C LYS A 165 -1.81 7.31 -9.84
N HIS A 166 -2.00 8.10 -10.92
CA HIS A 166 -1.39 7.84 -12.23
C HIS A 166 0.14 7.90 -12.16
N GLY A 167 0.67 8.89 -11.41
CA GLY A 167 2.12 9.00 -11.16
C GLY A 167 2.70 7.77 -10.47
N VAL A 168 1.99 7.17 -9.51
CA VAL A 168 2.41 5.92 -8.86
C VAL A 168 2.48 4.76 -9.87
N VAL A 169 1.51 4.64 -10.77
CA VAL A 169 1.54 3.61 -11.83
C VAL A 169 2.75 3.81 -12.75
N GLY A 170 3.00 5.07 -13.18
CA GLY A 170 4.16 5.41 -14.00
C GLY A 170 5.48 5.12 -13.31
N LEU A 171 5.62 5.56 -12.04
CA LEU A 171 6.80 5.32 -11.21
C LEU A 171 7.04 3.83 -10.99
N THR A 172 5.98 3.05 -10.73
CA THR A 172 6.06 1.59 -10.59
C THR A 172 6.64 0.93 -11.83
N LYS A 173 6.14 1.30 -13.02
CA LYS A 173 6.63 0.76 -14.30
C LYS A 173 8.09 1.09 -14.56
N ALA A 174 8.48 2.36 -14.33
CA ALA A 174 9.86 2.79 -14.52
C ALA A 174 10.82 2.06 -13.56
N ALA A 175 10.53 2.08 -12.26
CA ALA A 175 11.34 1.38 -11.28
C ALA A 175 11.39 -0.15 -11.52
N ALA A 176 10.30 -0.75 -11.96
CA ALA A 176 10.28 -2.17 -12.29
C ALA A 176 11.27 -2.52 -13.42
N LEU A 177 11.35 -1.69 -14.47
CA LEU A 177 12.31 -1.88 -15.57
C LEU A 177 13.76 -1.69 -15.13
N ASP A 178 14.03 -0.75 -14.21
CA ASP A 178 15.37 -0.48 -13.71
C ASP A 178 15.93 -1.67 -12.91
N TYR A 179 15.09 -2.43 -12.20
CA TYR A 179 15.53 -3.41 -11.20
C TYR A 179 15.08 -4.86 -11.44
N ALA A 180 14.30 -5.15 -12.48
CA ALA A 180 13.84 -6.52 -12.77
C ALA A 180 14.99 -7.52 -12.94
N ALA A 181 16.07 -7.13 -13.67
CA ALA A 181 17.24 -7.96 -13.84
C ALA A 181 18.05 -8.23 -12.56
N GLN A 182 17.73 -7.51 -11.49
CA GLN A 182 18.35 -7.64 -10.17
C GLN A 182 17.45 -8.41 -9.19
N ASN A 183 16.47 -9.15 -9.71
CA ASN A 183 15.53 -9.94 -8.92
C ASN A 183 14.68 -9.09 -7.95
N ILE A 184 14.39 -7.83 -8.29
CA ILE A 184 13.48 -6.96 -7.54
C ILE A 184 12.25 -6.74 -8.39
N ARG A 185 11.12 -7.30 -7.96
CA ARG A 185 9.83 -7.15 -8.63
C ARG A 185 9.07 -5.98 -8.00
N ILE A 186 8.62 -5.06 -8.82
CA ILE A 186 7.88 -3.87 -8.38
C ILE A 186 6.55 -3.83 -9.14
N ASN A 187 5.44 -3.86 -8.42
CA ASN A 187 4.09 -3.83 -8.98
C ASN A 187 3.23 -2.81 -8.25
N ALA A 188 2.04 -2.52 -8.77
CA ALA A 188 1.04 -1.70 -8.11
C ALA A 188 -0.28 -2.44 -7.99
N VAL A 189 -1.02 -2.19 -6.91
CA VAL A 189 -2.44 -2.48 -6.80
C VAL A 189 -3.24 -1.20 -7.04
N CYS A 190 -4.38 -1.33 -7.72
CA CYS A 190 -5.31 -0.24 -8.04
C CYS A 190 -6.69 -0.59 -7.45
N PRO A 191 -6.90 -0.37 -6.13
CA PRO A 191 -8.17 -0.66 -5.49
C PRO A 191 -9.30 0.26 -5.98
N GLY A 192 -10.52 -0.25 -6.02
CA GLY A 192 -11.76 0.52 -6.09
C GLY A 192 -12.15 1.08 -4.72
N ILE A 193 -13.45 1.09 -4.45
CA ILE A 193 -14.01 1.57 -3.17
C ILE A 193 -13.90 0.46 -2.12
N ILE A 194 -13.02 0.66 -1.14
CA ILE A 194 -12.72 -0.32 -0.08
C ILE A 194 -13.22 0.20 1.28
N ASP A 195 -13.88 -0.64 2.05
CA ASP A 195 -14.44 -0.32 3.37
C ASP A 195 -13.31 -0.04 4.39
N THR A 196 -13.01 1.22 4.57
CA THR A 196 -11.88 1.71 5.38
C THR A 196 -12.25 3.04 6.05
N PRO A 197 -11.52 3.45 7.13
CA PRO A 197 -11.71 4.77 7.72
C PRO A 197 -11.52 5.94 6.74
N MET A 198 -10.71 5.77 5.68
CA MET A 198 -10.58 6.75 4.61
C MET A 198 -11.90 6.90 3.85
N MET A 199 -12.55 5.78 3.53
CA MET A 199 -13.83 5.79 2.81
C MET A 199 -14.97 6.32 3.67
N ASP A 200 -14.95 6.08 4.99
CA ASP A 200 -15.90 6.69 5.91
C ASP A 200 -15.81 8.23 5.88
N ARG A 201 -14.59 8.78 5.91
CA ARG A 201 -14.41 10.24 5.79
C ARG A 201 -14.84 10.76 4.42
N PHE A 202 -14.50 10.04 3.34
CA PHE A 202 -14.86 10.42 1.98
C PHE A 202 -16.37 10.42 1.74
N SER A 203 -17.09 9.44 2.30
CA SER A 203 -18.55 9.33 2.21
C SER A 203 -19.31 10.21 3.22
N GLY A 204 -18.60 10.98 4.04
CA GLY A 204 -19.17 11.81 5.10
C GLY A 204 -19.68 11.02 6.31
N GLY A 205 -19.38 9.72 6.42
CA GLY A 205 -19.74 8.87 7.55
C GLY A 205 -21.24 8.60 7.71
N THR A 206 -22.04 8.88 6.67
CA THR A 206 -23.51 8.70 6.68
C THR A 206 -23.92 7.46 5.88
N PRO A 207 -25.05 6.80 6.23
CA PRO A 207 -25.57 5.69 5.44
C PRO A 207 -25.85 6.06 3.98
N GLU A 208 -26.36 7.27 3.73
CA GLU A 208 -26.66 7.79 2.41
C GLU A 208 -25.39 7.99 1.59
N GLY A 209 -24.35 8.59 2.20
CA GLY A 209 -23.04 8.78 1.56
C GLY A 209 -22.37 7.43 1.26
N ARG A 210 -22.45 6.46 2.16
CA ARG A 210 -21.97 5.08 1.90
C ARG A 210 -22.72 4.44 0.74
N GLN A 211 -24.06 4.57 0.69
CA GLN A 211 -24.86 4.03 -0.41
C GLN A 211 -24.52 4.71 -1.75
N GLN A 212 -24.26 6.01 -1.74
CA GLN A 212 -23.86 6.75 -2.94
C GLN A 212 -22.53 6.24 -3.50
N VAL A 213 -21.51 5.96 -2.65
CA VAL A 213 -20.24 5.40 -3.13
C VAL A 213 -20.39 3.95 -3.57
N ILE A 214 -21.20 3.13 -2.88
CA ILE A 214 -21.50 1.75 -3.29
C ILE A 214 -22.14 1.71 -4.67
N SER A 215 -23.03 2.66 -4.99
CA SER A 215 -23.71 2.70 -6.29
C SER A 215 -22.76 2.91 -7.48
N GLN A 216 -21.52 3.31 -7.24
CA GLN A 216 -20.48 3.43 -8.26
C GLN A 216 -19.73 2.11 -8.54
N GLU A 217 -19.97 1.09 -7.70
CA GLU A 217 -19.34 -0.23 -7.83
C GLU A 217 -20.29 -1.20 -8.53
N PRO A 218 -19.98 -1.69 -9.73
CA PRO A 218 -20.82 -2.65 -10.45
C PRO A 218 -21.14 -3.93 -9.65
N ILE A 219 -20.21 -4.36 -8.79
CA ILE A 219 -20.39 -5.52 -7.90
C ILE A 219 -21.44 -5.29 -6.79
N GLY A 220 -21.87 -4.02 -6.59
CA GLY A 220 -22.94 -3.66 -5.63
C GLY A 220 -22.52 -3.62 -4.15
N ARG A 221 -21.24 -3.63 -3.85
CA ARG A 221 -20.70 -3.51 -2.49
C ARG A 221 -19.32 -2.84 -2.49
N MET A 222 -18.91 -2.33 -1.34
CA MET A 222 -17.50 -2.01 -1.11
C MET A 222 -16.66 -3.29 -1.07
N GLY A 223 -15.42 -3.23 -1.55
CA GLY A 223 -14.42 -4.24 -1.30
C GLY A 223 -14.00 -4.26 0.17
N GLN A 224 -13.49 -5.39 0.64
CA GLN A 224 -12.91 -5.49 1.98
C GLN A 224 -11.40 -5.31 1.92
N PRO A 225 -10.76 -4.73 2.96
CA PRO A 225 -9.30 -4.58 3.02
C PRO A 225 -8.54 -5.88 2.76
N GLU A 226 -9.08 -7.02 3.19
CA GLU A 226 -8.51 -8.35 3.01
C GLU A 226 -8.46 -8.77 1.53
N GLU A 227 -9.38 -8.31 0.69
CA GLU A 227 -9.40 -8.62 -0.74
C GLU A 227 -8.18 -7.98 -1.44
N ILE A 228 -7.78 -6.77 -1.00
CA ILE A 228 -6.56 -6.12 -1.49
C ILE A 228 -5.31 -6.77 -0.87
N ALA A 229 -5.34 -7.06 0.44
CA ALA A 229 -4.22 -7.68 1.14
C ALA A 229 -3.82 -9.03 0.51
N ASN A 230 -4.79 -9.86 0.12
CA ASN A 230 -4.55 -11.13 -0.55
C ASN A 230 -3.82 -10.97 -1.89
N ALA A 231 -4.19 -9.96 -2.67
CA ALA A 231 -3.51 -9.65 -3.92
C ALA A 231 -2.08 -9.15 -3.71
N VAL A 232 -1.84 -8.32 -2.68
CA VAL A 232 -0.50 -7.84 -2.31
C VAL A 232 0.40 -9.02 -1.91
N VAL A 233 -0.09 -9.91 -1.06
CA VAL A 233 0.63 -11.14 -0.65
C VAL A 233 0.94 -12.01 -1.86
N TRP A 234 -0.02 -12.22 -2.77
CA TRP A 234 0.21 -12.97 -3.98
C TRP A 234 1.27 -12.31 -4.86
N LEU A 235 1.21 -10.99 -5.08
CA LEU A 235 2.23 -10.24 -5.84
C LEU A 235 3.62 -10.35 -5.22
N CYS A 236 3.73 -10.51 -3.90
CA CYS A 236 5.00 -10.71 -3.21
C CYS A 236 5.49 -12.17 -3.26
N SER A 237 4.64 -13.14 -3.57
CA SER A 237 4.98 -14.57 -3.58
C SER A 237 5.70 -15.02 -4.86
N GLU A 238 6.27 -16.22 -4.84
CA GLU A 238 6.86 -16.89 -6.00
C GLU A 238 5.81 -17.20 -7.08
N ALA A 239 4.53 -17.33 -6.73
CA ALA A 239 3.45 -17.53 -7.70
C ALA A 239 3.29 -16.33 -8.66
N ALA A 240 3.82 -15.16 -8.29
CA ALA A 240 3.85 -13.97 -9.15
C ALA A 240 5.24 -13.65 -9.70
N ALA A 241 6.15 -14.64 -9.76
CA ALA A 241 7.56 -14.44 -10.16
C ALA A 241 7.73 -13.77 -11.54
N PHE A 242 6.78 -13.93 -12.45
CA PHE A 242 6.82 -13.32 -13.80
C PHE A 242 5.98 -12.04 -13.92
N VAL A 243 5.47 -11.51 -12.79
CA VAL A 243 4.68 -10.26 -12.76
C VAL A 243 5.58 -9.11 -12.37
N VAL A 244 5.86 -8.20 -13.32
CA VAL A 244 6.77 -7.07 -13.17
C VAL A 244 6.16 -5.83 -13.82
N GLY A 245 6.12 -4.71 -13.10
CA GLY A 245 5.59 -3.43 -13.61
C GLY A 245 4.07 -3.40 -13.80
N HIS A 246 3.35 -4.38 -13.26
CA HIS A 246 1.91 -4.50 -13.44
C HIS A 246 1.14 -3.54 -12.52
N ALA A 247 0.09 -2.93 -13.05
CA ALA A 247 -0.91 -2.19 -12.29
C ALA A 247 -2.18 -3.05 -12.18
N MET A 248 -2.30 -3.81 -11.08
CA MET A 248 -3.39 -4.75 -10.86
C MET A 248 -4.64 -4.04 -10.35
N VAL A 249 -5.65 -3.97 -11.18
CA VAL A 249 -6.95 -3.39 -10.83
C VAL A 249 -7.78 -4.40 -10.01
N ILE A 250 -8.28 -3.94 -8.84
CA ILE A 250 -9.10 -4.74 -7.92
C ILE A 250 -10.21 -3.81 -7.41
N ASP A 251 -11.27 -3.65 -8.21
CA ASP A 251 -12.17 -2.53 -8.08
C ASP A 251 -13.66 -2.87 -8.28
N GLY A 252 -14.04 -4.14 -8.23
CA GLY A 252 -15.43 -4.54 -8.40
C GLY A 252 -16.05 -4.16 -9.76
N GLY A 253 -15.21 -3.82 -10.76
CA GLY A 253 -15.63 -3.41 -12.09
C GLY A 253 -15.76 -1.88 -12.28
N GLN A 254 -15.38 -1.06 -11.30
CA GLN A 254 -15.55 0.41 -11.32
C GLN A 254 -14.89 1.07 -12.53
N THR A 255 -13.74 0.58 -13.00
CA THR A 255 -12.97 1.22 -14.06
C THR A 255 -13.25 0.69 -15.46
N VAL A 256 -14.05 -0.38 -15.61
CA VAL A 256 -14.38 -0.98 -16.91
C VAL A 256 -15.78 -0.60 -17.43
N GLN A 257 -16.47 0.28 -16.74
CA GLN A 257 -17.76 0.85 -17.15
C GLN A 257 -17.63 2.23 -17.83
#